data_7ffd6b9aea18f6abd360301e2a4c97fe
#
_entry.id   7ffd6b9aea18f6abd360301e2a4c97fe
#
_cell.length_a   1.000
_cell.length_b   1.000
_cell.length_c   1.000
_cell.angle_alpha   90.00
_cell.angle_beta   90.00
_cell.angle_gamma   90.00
#
_symmetry.space_group_name_H-M   'P 1'
#
loop_
_entity.id
_entity.type
_entity.pdbx_description
1 polymer ?
#
loop_
_entity_poly.entity_id
_entity_poly.type
_entity_poly.pdbx_seq_one_letter_code
_entity_poly.pdbx_strand_id
1 'polypeptide(L)'
;MNMKRRLAALMAFAIALICLSACQAAEQAEAMGKAERSKTEAQSLLDIAHTGEPNGKDGSVMSQPNIEKMTGVFDFESKTVLLNSGYTMPIMGLGTYALDHDTCVDSVMSLLENGGRLIDTAYMYGNEEAVGEGVRRGIEEFGIPREDIFVITKIYPNQFGDPEAAIDMALKKLDIGYIDMMLLHHPGTNDVKAYHAMEKYVREGKIHSLGLSNWYVEELTEFLPQVNVIPTLVQNEVHPFYQEQDVVPFIQEKGIVVQCWYPLGGRGYTADLLGNETIGSIAKAHEVSSTQVILRWDLQRGIVVIPGSSNADHIRENLDLFGFELTDDEMEQIRQLDRNEKHDWY
;
A
#
# COMPACT_ATOMS: atom_id res chain seq x y z
N MET A 1 -9.04 -58.35 -16.67
CA MET A 1 -7.98 -57.34 -16.83
C MET A 1 -6.79 -57.82 -16.00
N ASN A 2 -5.68 -58.12 -16.64
CA ASN A 2 -4.58 -58.94 -16.13
C ASN A 2 -3.82 -58.24 -14.96
N MET A 3 -3.54 -58.94 -13.87
CA MET A 3 -2.89 -58.50 -12.65
C MET A 3 -1.59 -57.66 -12.91
N LYS A 4 -0.84 -58.03 -13.96
CA LYS A 4 0.37 -57.29 -14.40
C LYS A 4 0.04 -55.86 -14.89
N ARG A 5 -1.13 -55.60 -15.50
CA ARG A 5 -1.53 -54.23 -15.92
C ARG A 5 -1.94 -53.35 -14.75
N ARG A 6 -2.52 -53.94 -13.69
CA ARG A 6 -2.87 -53.19 -12.45
C ARG A 6 -1.62 -52.79 -11.66
N LEU A 7 -0.60 -53.67 -11.62
CA LEU A 7 0.65 -53.36 -10.94
C LEU A 7 1.44 -52.25 -11.67
N ALA A 8 1.45 -52.26 -13.00
CA ALA A 8 2.11 -51.23 -13.81
C ALA A 8 1.41 -49.86 -13.66
N ALA A 9 0.09 -49.80 -13.57
CA ALA A 9 -0.68 -48.58 -13.37
C ALA A 9 -0.43 -47.99 -11.95
N LEU A 10 -0.35 -48.83 -10.92
CA LEU A 10 -0.04 -48.41 -9.54
C LEU A 10 1.41 -47.87 -9.41
N MET A 11 2.37 -48.50 -10.09
CA MET A 11 3.76 -48.02 -10.12
C MET A 11 3.87 -46.67 -10.86
N ALA A 12 3.17 -46.47 -12.00
CA ALA A 12 3.19 -45.23 -12.73
C ALA A 12 2.54 -44.10 -11.91
N PHE A 13 1.48 -44.38 -11.16
CA PHE A 13 0.82 -43.41 -10.28
C PHE A 13 1.73 -43.00 -9.07
N ALA A 14 2.41 -43.97 -8.47
CA ALA A 14 3.37 -43.71 -7.40
C ALA A 14 4.58 -42.89 -7.88
N ILE A 15 5.09 -43.13 -9.07
CA ILE A 15 6.20 -42.35 -9.66
C ILE A 15 5.73 -40.91 -9.95
N ALA A 16 4.50 -40.72 -10.49
CA ALA A 16 3.96 -39.38 -10.73
C ALA A 16 3.79 -38.57 -9.44
N LEU A 17 3.33 -39.20 -8.35
CA LEU A 17 3.21 -38.55 -7.03
C LEU A 17 4.57 -38.15 -6.45
N ILE A 18 5.60 -39.00 -6.61
CA ILE A 18 6.96 -38.70 -6.16
C ILE A 18 7.56 -37.54 -6.98
N CYS A 19 7.32 -37.50 -8.29
CA CYS A 19 7.78 -36.39 -9.14
C CYS A 19 7.08 -35.07 -8.80
N LEU A 20 5.76 -35.06 -8.51
CA LEU A 20 5.04 -33.87 -8.08
C LEU A 20 5.57 -33.33 -6.74
N SER A 21 5.80 -34.22 -5.77
CA SER A 21 6.35 -33.79 -4.47
C SER A 21 7.79 -33.29 -4.57
N ALA A 22 8.60 -33.82 -5.47
CA ALA A 22 9.94 -33.33 -5.71
C ALA A 22 9.96 -31.96 -6.42
N CYS A 23 9.04 -31.70 -7.37
CA CYS A 23 8.88 -30.37 -7.98
C CYS A 23 8.45 -29.33 -6.95
N GLN A 24 7.46 -29.64 -6.12
CA GLN A 24 7.00 -28.71 -5.06
C GLN A 24 8.10 -28.41 -4.03
N ALA A 25 8.90 -29.43 -3.67
CA ALA A 25 10.03 -29.22 -2.77
C ALA A 25 11.14 -28.37 -3.40
N ALA A 26 11.36 -28.48 -4.71
CA ALA A 26 12.35 -27.67 -5.44
C ALA A 26 11.89 -26.20 -5.56
N GLU A 27 10.60 -25.95 -5.84
CA GLU A 27 10.02 -24.60 -5.88
C GLU A 27 10.04 -23.93 -4.51
N GLN A 28 9.73 -24.68 -3.43
CA GLN A 28 9.84 -24.16 -2.06
C GLN A 28 11.27 -23.84 -1.65
N ALA A 29 12.24 -24.67 -2.05
CA ALA A 29 13.65 -24.41 -1.77
C ALA A 29 14.18 -23.18 -2.54
N GLU A 30 13.70 -22.95 -3.77
CA GLU A 30 14.07 -21.77 -4.56
C GLU A 30 13.43 -20.49 -3.99
N ALA A 31 12.18 -20.56 -3.55
CA ALA A 31 11.50 -19.45 -2.87
C ALA A 31 12.17 -19.10 -1.53
N MET A 32 12.53 -20.11 -0.71
CA MET A 32 13.28 -19.89 0.53
C MET A 32 14.67 -19.29 0.26
N GLY A 33 15.37 -19.75 -0.78
CA GLY A 33 16.68 -19.19 -1.15
C GLY A 33 16.61 -17.74 -1.60
N LYS A 34 15.53 -17.33 -2.29
CA LYS A 34 15.27 -15.93 -2.65
C LYS A 34 14.94 -15.08 -1.42
N ALA A 35 14.11 -15.59 -0.50
CA ALA A 35 13.76 -14.90 0.74
C ALA A 35 14.98 -14.71 1.68
N GLU A 36 15.86 -15.72 1.78
CA GLU A 36 17.10 -15.59 2.58
C GLU A 36 18.10 -14.62 1.94
N ARG A 37 18.23 -14.60 0.61
CA ARG A 37 19.08 -13.62 -0.09
C ARG A 37 18.56 -12.20 0.12
N SER A 38 17.25 -11.98 0.00
CA SER A 38 16.63 -10.68 0.26
C SER A 38 16.82 -10.21 1.71
N LYS A 39 16.71 -11.12 2.70
CA LYS A 39 16.96 -10.80 4.12
C LYS A 39 18.44 -10.47 4.38
N THR A 40 19.36 -11.20 3.74
CA THR A 40 20.80 -10.97 3.90
C THR A 40 21.23 -9.66 3.25
N GLU A 41 20.66 -9.31 2.10
CA GLU A 41 20.87 -8.02 1.45
C GLU A 41 20.30 -6.85 2.25
N ALA A 42 19.08 -6.99 2.76
CA ALA A 42 18.46 -5.99 3.62
C ALA A 42 19.22 -5.79 4.95
N GLN A 43 19.70 -6.87 5.57
CA GLN A 43 20.50 -6.80 6.79
C GLN A 43 21.87 -6.16 6.54
N SER A 44 22.52 -6.48 5.40
CA SER A 44 23.79 -5.86 5.01
C SER A 44 23.65 -4.36 4.76
N LEU A 45 22.50 -3.91 4.24
CA LEU A 45 22.20 -2.49 4.03
C LEU A 45 21.93 -1.76 5.35
N LEU A 46 21.29 -2.41 6.32
CA LEU A 46 21.09 -1.88 7.68
C LEU A 46 22.41 -1.75 8.45
N ASP A 47 23.31 -2.73 8.30
CA ASP A 47 24.62 -2.71 8.97
C ASP A 47 25.55 -1.61 8.40
N ILE A 48 25.44 -1.28 7.10
CA ILE A 48 26.18 -0.18 6.45
C ILE A 48 25.68 1.19 6.94
N ALA A 49 24.39 1.33 7.22
CA ALA A 49 23.82 2.57 7.73
C ALA A 49 24.23 2.88 9.19
N HIS A 50 24.70 1.88 9.95
CA HIS A 50 25.10 2.02 11.37
C HIS A 50 26.60 2.13 11.63
N THR A 51 27.47 1.89 10.61
CA THR A 51 28.94 1.97 10.76
C THR A 51 29.51 2.96 9.76
N GLY A 52 29.50 4.23 10.10
CA GLY A 52 30.12 5.30 9.29
C GLY A 52 31.66 5.28 9.35
N GLU A 53 32.33 4.29 8.75
CA GLU A 53 33.75 4.41 8.41
C GLU A 53 34.07 3.65 7.10
N PRO A 54 34.72 4.29 6.10
CA PRO A 54 35.13 3.64 4.87
C PRO A 54 36.53 3.05 5.02
N ASN A 55 36.68 1.76 4.99
CA ASN A 55 37.99 1.13 4.83
C ASN A 55 38.07 0.32 3.52
N GLY A 56 39.06 0.66 2.68
CA GLY A 56 39.57 -0.21 1.64
C GLY A 56 39.66 0.40 0.24
N LYS A 57 40.89 0.78 -0.13
CA LYS A 57 41.29 1.12 -1.50
C LYS A 57 41.24 -0.13 -2.39
N ASP A 58 40.39 -0.20 -3.39
CA ASP A 58 40.75 -0.59 -4.73
C ASP A 58 39.69 -0.14 -5.75
N GLY A 59 40.16 0.35 -6.89
CA GLY A 59 39.36 1.08 -7.85
C GLY A 59 38.67 0.19 -8.88
N SER A 60 37.44 -0.15 -8.66
CA SER A 60 36.44 -0.36 -9.71
C SER A 60 35.04 -0.13 -9.11
N VAL A 61 34.63 1.14 -9.13
CA VAL A 61 33.28 1.52 -8.69
C VAL A 61 32.30 1.12 -9.79
N MET A 62 31.69 -0.05 -9.66
CA MET A 62 30.36 -0.23 -10.20
C MET A 62 29.45 0.70 -9.38
N SER A 63 28.90 1.72 -10.01
CA SER A 63 27.95 2.65 -9.39
C SER A 63 26.78 1.83 -8.87
N GLN A 64 26.70 1.67 -7.54
CA GLN A 64 25.48 1.17 -6.90
C GLN A 64 24.33 2.12 -7.26
N PRO A 65 23.14 1.62 -7.62
CA PRO A 65 21.99 2.50 -7.84
C PRO A 65 21.79 3.30 -6.55
N ASN A 66 21.73 4.62 -6.71
CA ASN A 66 21.57 5.54 -5.59
C ASN A 66 20.15 5.32 -5.02
N ILE A 67 20.03 4.51 -3.96
CA ILE A 67 18.76 4.13 -3.32
C ILE A 67 17.93 5.37 -2.98
N GLU A 68 18.57 6.47 -2.56
CA GLU A 68 17.89 7.75 -2.30
C GLU A 68 17.18 8.32 -3.53
N LYS A 69 17.65 8.04 -4.74
CA LYS A 69 17.00 8.49 -5.99
C LYS A 69 15.83 7.61 -6.45
N MET A 70 15.68 6.41 -5.88
CA MET A 70 14.60 5.47 -6.25
C MET A 70 13.43 5.50 -5.26
N THR A 71 13.63 6.05 -4.05
CA THR A 71 12.57 6.17 -3.04
C THR A 71 11.47 7.11 -3.52
N GLY A 72 10.22 6.69 -3.41
CA GLY A 72 9.05 7.47 -3.84
C GLY A 72 8.80 7.47 -5.35
N VAL A 73 9.66 6.85 -6.16
CA VAL A 73 9.43 6.70 -7.60
C VAL A 73 8.52 5.48 -7.86
N PHE A 74 7.44 5.69 -8.59
CA PHE A 74 6.50 4.63 -8.93
C PHE A 74 7.06 3.76 -10.07
N ASP A 75 7.06 2.46 -9.83
CA ASP A 75 7.29 1.46 -10.87
C ASP A 75 5.94 0.96 -11.40
N PHE A 76 5.59 1.39 -12.60
CA PHE A 76 4.32 1.02 -13.25
C PHE A 76 4.33 -0.41 -13.80
N GLU A 77 5.47 -1.05 -13.98
CA GLU A 77 5.57 -2.45 -14.40
C GLU A 77 5.25 -3.38 -13.22
N SER A 78 5.91 -3.18 -12.08
CA SER A 78 5.62 -3.93 -10.84
C SER A 78 4.39 -3.40 -10.10
N LYS A 79 3.87 -2.22 -10.45
CA LYS A 79 2.76 -1.51 -9.80
C LYS A 79 3.04 -1.20 -8.34
N THR A 80 4.28 -0.81 -8.03
CA THR A 80 4.75 -0.60 -6.66
C THR A 80 5.57 0.68 -6.52
N VAL A 81 5.83 1.06 -5.27
CA VAL A 81 6.74 2.14 -4.89
C VAL A 81 7.67 1.66 -3.78
N LEU A 82 8.96 1.99 -3.87
CA LEU A 82 9.91 1.77 -2.80
C LEU A 82 9.77 2.89 -1.76
N LEU A 83 9.45 2.52 -0.52
CA LEU A 83 9.34 3.43 0.61
C LEU A 83 10.73 3.76 1.20
N ASN A 84 10.85 4.89 1.90
CA ASN A 84 12.08 5.25 2.63
C ASN A 84 12.40 4.32 3.81
N SER A 85 11.47 3.46 4.22
CA SER A 85 11.69 2.36 5.17
C SER A 85 12.39 1.14 4.56
N GLY A 86 12.55 1.11 3.24
CA GLY A 86 13.11 -0.03 2.50
C GLY A 86 12.09 -1.10 2.09
N TYR A 87 10.84 -0.97 2.53
CA TYR A 87 9.75 -1.86 2.09
C TYR A 87 9.14 -1.37 0.78
N THR A 88 8.63 -2.30 -0.01
CA THR A 88 7.89 -2.02 -1.25
C THR A 88 6.39 -2.06 -0.99
N MET A 89 5.64 -1.07 -1.49
CA MET A 89 4.20 -0.94 -1.31
C MET A 89 3.49 -0.89 -2.67
N PRO A 90 2.34 -1.57 -2.86
CA PRO A 90 1.52 -1.39 -4.05
C PRO A 90 1.01 0.06 -4.17
N ILE A 91 0.93 0.58 -5.41
CA ILE A 91 0.50 1.97 -5.66
C ILE A 91 -1.01 2.13 -5.81
N MET A 92 -1.75 1.03 -5.74
CA MET A 92 -3.22 0.98 -5.82
C MET A 92 -3.77 -0.03 -4.85
N GLY A 93 -4.84 0.33 -4.13
CA GLY A 93 -5.47 -0.52 -3.13
C GLY A 93 -6.95 -0.27 -2.92
N LEU A 94 -7.47 -0.77 -1.80
CA LEU A 94 -8.85 -0.65 -1.36
C LEU A 94 -8.92 0.11 -0.03
N GLY A 95 -9.70 1.19 0.01
CA GLY A 95 -10.11 1.86 1.24
C GLY A 95 -11.36 1.19 1.82
N THR A 96 -11.37 0.91 3.12
CA THR A 96 -12.47 0.21 3.80
C THR A 96 -13.38 1.12 4.62
N TYR A 97 -13.19 2.44 4.54
CA TYR A 97 -14.02 3.38 5.28
C TYR A 97 -15.51 3.17 5.02
N ALA A 98 -16.30 3.09 6.10
CA ALA A 98 -17.75 2.92 6.09
C ALA A 98 -18.28 1.61 5.50
N LEU A 99 -17.45 0.60 5.36
CA LEU A 99 -17.90 -0.77 5.11
C LEU A 99 -18.26 -1.42 6.46
N ASP A 100 -19.44 -2.04 6.53
CA ASP A 100 -19.78 -2.94 7.63
C ASP A 100 -18.94 -4.22 7.58
N HIS A 101 -19.05 -5.07 8.61
CA HIS A 101 -18.19 -6.24 8.77
C HIS A 101 -18.23 -7.16 7.54
N ASP A 102 -19.39 -7.63 7.15
CA ASP A 102 -19.53 -8.65 6.09
C ASP A 102 -19.15 -8.07 4.73
N THR A 103 -19.60 -6.86 4.45
CA THR A 103 -19.24 -6.11 3.24
C THR A 103 -17.73 -5.86 3.16
N CYS A 104 -17.09 -5.58 4.29
CA CYS A 104 -15.65 -5.36 4.35
C CYS A 104 -14.88 -6.65 4.04
N VAL A 105 -15.27 -7.80 4.63
CA VAL A 105 -14.68 -9.10 4.33
C VAL A 105 -14.80 -9.41 2.84
N ASP A 106 -16.00 -9.28 2.27
CA ASP A 106 -16.26 -9.58 0.86
C ASP A 106 -15.47 -8.65 -0.08
N SER A 107 -15.34 -7.37 0.27
CA SER A 107 -14.56 -6.40 -0.52
C SER A 107 -13.06 -6.71 -0.49
N VAL A 108 -12.52 -7.08 0.68
CA VAL A 108 -11.11 -7.51 0.81
C VAL A 108 -10.87 -8.80 0.02
N MET A 109 -11.76 -9.78 0.12
CA MET A 109 -11.68 -11.02 -0.67
C MET A 109 -11.71 -10.73 -2.16
N SER A 110 -12.64 -9.88 -2.62
CA SER A 110 -12.72 -9.46 -4.03
C SER A 110 -11.44 -8.74 -4.51
N LEU A 111 -10.85 -7.87 -3.69
CA LEU A 111 -9.58 -7.23 -4.00
C LEU A 111 -8.47 -8.27 -4.22
N LEU A 112 -8.31 -9.20 -3.27
CA LEU A 112 -7.25 -10.20 -3.27
C LEU A 112 -7.40 -11.21 -4.42
N GLU A 113 -8.63 -11.65 -4.71
CA GLU A 113 -8.95 -12.52 -5.85
C GLU A 113 -8.57 -11.88 -7.19
N ASN A 114 -8.80 -10.57 -7.34
CA ASN A 114 -8.49 -9.83 -8.56
C ASN A 114 -7.04 -9.29 -8.63
N GLY A 115 -6.16 -9.75 -7.73
CA GLY A 115 -4.72 -9.42 -7.76
C GLY A 115 -4.33 -8.13 -7.05
N GLY A 116 -5.27 -7.41 -6.41
CA GLY A 116 -4.95 -6.29 -5.53
C GLY A 116 -4.24 -6.76 -4.25
N ARG A 117 -3.39 -5.91 -3.65
CA ARG A 117 -2.55 -6.29 -2.52
C ARG A 117 -2.41 -5.22 -1.45
N LEU A 118 -3.04 -4.05 -1.60
CA LEU A 118 -3.01 -2.95 -0.64
C LEU A 118 -4.41 -2.75 -0.04
N ILE A 119 -4.51 -2.77 1.29
CA ILE A 119 -5.76 -2.58 2.04
C ILE A 119 -5.53 -1.48 3.08
N ASP A 120 -6.41 -0.48 3.09
CA ASP A 120 -6.39 0.62 4.04
C ASP A 120 -7.61 0.54 4.97
N THR A 121 -7.34 0.51 6.27
CA THR A 121 -8.34 0.59 7.33
C THR A 121 -7.91 1.57 8.43
N ALA A 122 -8.66 1.67 9.51
CA ALA A 122 -8.34 2.48 10.69
C ALA A 122 -9.15 2.03 11.91
N TYR A 123 -8.65 2.34 13.11
CA TYR A 123 -9.40 2.19 14.36
C TYR A 123 -10.81 2.81 14.28
N MET A 124 -10.91 4.03 13.75
CA MET A 124 -12.18 4.77 13.66
C MET A 124 -13.19 4.18 12.68
N TYR A 125 -12.76 3.30 11.76
CA TYR A 125 -13.68 2.64 10.84
C TYR A 125 -14.46 1.49 11.49
N GLY A 126 -13.92 0.96 12.61
CA GLY A 126 -14.55 -0.12 13.37
C GLY A 126 -14.53 -1.48 12.69
N ASN A 127 -13.76 -1.65 11.62
CA ASN A 127 -13.75 -2.85 10.79
C ASN A 127 -12.37 -3.53 10.65
N GLU A 128 -11.42 -3.23 11.56
CA GLU A 128 -10.10 -3.88 11.56
C GLU A 128 -10.20 -5.42 11.69
N GLU A 129 -11.18 -5.93 12.46
CA GLU A 129 -11.41 -7.39 12.61
C GLU A 129 -11.87 -8.00 11.27
N ALA A 130 -12.74 -7.32 10.54
CA ALA A 130 -13.21 -7.75 9.23
C ALA A 130 -12.08 -7.72 8.17
N VAL A 131 -11.23 -6.69 8.18
CA VAL A 131 -10.03 -6.65 7.32
C VAL A 131 -9.12 -7.84 7.64
N GLY A 132 -8.85 -8.10 8.92
CA GLY A 132 -8.05 -9.25 9.34
C GLY A 132 -8.64 -10.59 8.89
N GLU A 133 -9.96 -10.76 9.01
CA GLU A 133 -10.67 -11.95 8.52
C GLU A 133 -10.52 -12.11 7.00
N GLY A 134 -10.79 -11.04 6.22
CA GLY A 134 -10.65 -11.05 4.77
C GLY A 134 -9.23 -11.41 4.31
N VAL A 135 -8.21 -10.85 4.98
CA VAL A 135 -6.80 -11.17 4.70
C VAL A 135 -6.49 -12.63 4.98
N ARG A 136 -6.87 -13.17 6.15
CA ARG A 136 -6.62 -14.58 6.50
C ARG A 136 -7.33 -15.54 5.53
N ARG A 137 -8.58 -15.23 5.17
CA ARG A 137 -9.32 -16.02 4.16
C ARG A 137 -8.67 -15.94 2.79
N GLY A 138 -8.23 -14.76 2.35
CA GLY A 138 -7.53 -14.61 1.07
C GLY A 138 -6.21 -15.39 1.02
N ILE A 139 -5.46 -15.45 2.12
CA ILE A 139 -4.26 -16.28 2.25
C ILE A 139 -4.64 -17.78 2.09
N GLU A 140 -5.69 -18.22 2.78
CA GLU A 140 -6.12 -19.63 2.77
C GLU A 140 -6.75 -20.03 1.42
N GLU A 141 -7.68 -19.23 0.89
CA GLU A 141 -8.47 -19.59 -0.29
C GLU A 141 -7.70 -19.38 -1.61
N PHE A 142 -6.83 -18.35 -1.70
CA PHE A 142 -6.10 -18.01 -2.92
C PHE A 142 -4.63 -18.39 -2.88
N GLY A 143 -4.12 -18.87 -1.73
CA GLY A 143 -2.71 -19.24 -1.57
C GLY A 143 -1.75 -18.04 -1.64
N ILE A 144 -2.20 -16.84 -1.26
CA ILE A 144 -1.41 -15.62 -1.29
C ILE A 144 -0.50 -15.60 -0.05
N PRO A 145 0.83 -15.46 -0.20
CA PRO A 145 1.71 -15.26 0.95
C PRO A 145 1.36 -13.98 1.73
N ARG A 146 1.45 -14.02 3.08
CA ARG A 146 1.17 -12.83 3.91
C ARG A 146 2.04 -11.64 3.54
N GLU A 147 3.28 -11.88 3.19
CA GLU A 147 4.26 -10.87 2.78
C GLU A 147 3.92 -10.16 1.46
N ASP A 148 3.05 -10.72 0.65
CA ASP A 148 2.56 -10.08 -0.57
C ASP A 148 1.38 -9.13 -0.32
N ILE A 149 0.79 -9.13 0.89
CA ILE A 149 -0.36 -8.29 1.25
C ILE A 149 0.13 -7.14 2.13
N PHE A 150 -0.19 -5.91 1.73
CA PHE A 150 0.16 -4.70 2.45
C PHE A 150 -1.08 -4.12 3.15
N VAL A 151 -1.08 -4.09 4.47
CA VAL A 151 -2.19 -3.61 5.30
C VAL A 151 -1.79 -2.34 6.04
N ILE A 152 -2.56 -1.27 5.81
CA ILE A 152 -2.44 0.00 6.52
C ILE A 152 -3.56 0.09 7.56
N THR A 153 -3.23 0.46 8.80
CA THR A 153 -4.20 0.90 9.80
C THR A 153 -3.75 2.19 10.48
N LYS A 154 -4.63 2.80 11.28
CA LYS A 154 -4.41 4.13 11.87
C LYS A 154 -4.87 4.15 13.31
N ILE A 155 -4.08 4.80 14.20
CA ILE A 155 -4.52 5.17 15.54
C ILE A 155 -5.06 6.61 15.54
N TYR A 156 -6.09 6.87 16.33
CA TYR A 156 -6.81 8.13 16.36
C TYR A 156 -6.39 9.01 17.55
N PRO A 157 -6.50 10.35 17.49
CA PRO A 157 -6.05 11.25 18.56
C PRO A 157 -6.54 10.92 19.97
N ASN A 158 -7.74 10.35 20.15
CA ASN A 158 -8.24 9.90 21.44
C ASN A 158 -7.45 8.74 22.05
N GLN A 159 -6.59 8.06 21.28
CA GLN A 159 -5.73 6.95 21.70
C GLN A 159 -4.29 7.39 22.00
N PHE A 160 -3.88 8.62 21.65
CA PHE A 160 -2.50 9.10 21.82
C PHE A 160 -2.07 9.22 23.31
N GLY A 161 -3.02 9.18 24.26
CA GLY A 161 -2.74 9.12 25.68
C GLY A 161 -2.09 7.80 26.12
N ASP A 162 -2.49 6.68 25.53
CA ASP A 162 -1.95 5.33 25.74
C ASP A 162 -1.74 4.62 24.39
N PRO A 163 -0.72 5.05 23.61
CA PRO A 163 -0.54 4.58 22.25
C PRO A 163 -0.11 3.11 22.16
N GLU A 164 0.61 2.58 23.17
CA GLU A 164 1.01 1.17 23.18
C GLU A 164 -0.23 0.26 23.26
N ALA A 165 -1.18 0.57 24.15
CA ALA A 165 -2.44 -0.18 24.23
C ALA A 165 -3.26 -0.09 22.93
N ALA A 166 -3.23 1.05 22.23
CA ALA A 166 -3.89 1.22 20.94
C ALA A 166 -3.26 0.36 19.84
N ILE A 167 -1.92 0.32 19.77
CA ILE A 167 -1.18 -0.51 18.82
C ILE A 167 -1.42 -2.00 19.08
N ASP A 168 -1.33 -2.44 20.34
CA ASP A 168 -1.59 -3.84 20.72
C ASP A 168 -3.03 -4.25 20.37
N MET A 169 -4.00 -3.34 20.52
CA MET A 169 -5.39 -3.57 20.13
C MET A 169 -5.53 -3.73 18.61
N ALA A 170 -4.88 -2.89 17.81
CA ALA A 170 -4.89 -2.99 16.35
C ALA A 170 -4.26 -4.31 15.87
N LEU A 171 -3.10 -4.69 16.43
CA LEU A 171 -2.45 -5.98 16.15
C LEU A 171 -3.36 -7.17 16.48
N LYS A 172 -4.04 -7.10 17.63
CA LYS A 172 -4.98 -8.15 18.06
C LYS A 172 -6.20 -8.25 17.16
N LYS A 173 -6.79 -7.12 16.75
CA LYS A 173 -7.99 -7.11 15.90
C LYS A 173 -7.70 -7.59 14.49
N LEU A 174 -6.63 -7.11 13.89
CA LEU A 174 -6.20 -7.55 12.57
C LEU A 174 -5.80 -9.03 12.58
N ASP A 175 -5.05 -9.48 13.59
CA ASP A 175 -4.60 -10.88 13.76
C ASP A 175 -3.98 -11.47 12.48
N ILE A 176 -3.04 -10.72 11.88
CA ILE A 176 -2.35 -11.05 10.63
C ILE A 176 -0.83 -11.11 10.77
N GLY A 177 -0.34 -11.22 12.03
CA GLY A 177 1.06 -11.37 12.39
C GLY A 177 1.79 -10.06 12.63
N TYR A 178 1.74 -9.12 11.71
CA TYR A 178 2.33 -7.79 11.78
C TYR A 178 1.49 -6.78 10.97
N ILE A 179 1.75 -5.49 11.17
CA ILE A 179 1.14 -4.39 10.41
C ILE A 179 2.18 -3.85 9.44
N ASP A 180 1.86 -3.77 8.14
CA ASP A 180 2.80 -3.26 7.13
C ASP A 180 3.02 -1.77 7.30
N MET A 181 1.96 -1.00 7.59
CA MET A 181 2.09 0.42 7.87
C MET A 181 1.06 0.88 8.90
N MET A 182 1.49 1.70 9.85
CA MET A 182 0.62 2.36 10.82
C MET A 182 0.72 3.87 10.68
N LEU A 183 -0.43 4.55 10.66
CA LEU A 183 -0.50 6.00 10.56
C LEU A 183 -1.02 6.62 11.87
N LEU A 184 -0.57 7.83 12.18
CA LEU A 184 -1.37 8.75 12.99
C LEU A 184 -2.50 9.31 12.11
N HIS A 185 -3.77 9.13 12.53
CA HIS A 185 -4.94 9.42 11.70
C HIS A 185 -5.16 10.92 11.49
N HIS A 186 -4.85 11.73 12.50
CA HIS A 186 -4.91 13.19 12.49
C HIS A 186 -3.84 13.77 13.42
N PRO A 187 -3.41 15.03 13.23
CA PRO A 187 -2.67 15.78 14.25
C PRO A 187 -3.47 15.83 15.57
N GLY A 188 -2.78 15.83 16.69
CA GLY A 188 -3.47 15.94 17.97
C GLY A 188 -2.53 16.00 19.17
N THR A 189 -3.09 16.28 20.34
CA THR A 189 -2.31 16.29 21.58
C THR A 189 -1.62 14.95 21.80
N ASN A 190 -0.32 14.95 22.07
CA ASN A 190 0.54 13.78 22.24
C ASN A 190 0.83 12.97 20.97
N ASP A 191 0.66 13.54 19.79
CA ASP A 191 0.98 12.87 18.51
C ASP A 191 2.46 12.46 18.42
N VAL A 192 3.43 13.30 18.80
CA VAL A 192 4.85 12.96 18.90
C VAL A 192 5.07 11.78 19.86
N LYS A 193 4.41 11.76 21.03
CA LYS A 193 4.48 10.63 21.97
C LYS A 193 3.95 9.35 21.32
N ALA A 194 2.82 9.44 20.62
CA ALA A 194 2.21 8.31 19.94
C ALA A 194 3.12 7.78 18.82
N TYR A 195 3.75 8.69 18.06
CA TYR A 195 4.68 8.32 17.02
C TYR A 195 5.93 7.61 17.58
N HIS A 196 6.50 8.09 18.67
CA HIS A 196 7.62 7.42 19.34
C HIS A 196 7.26 6.01 19.86
N ALA A 197 6.01 5.79 20.28
CA ALA A 197 5.54 4.45 20.59
C ALA A 197 5.51 3.57 19.33
N MET A 198 5.00 4.09 18.20
CA MET A 198 5.02 3.39 16.91
C MET A 198 6.46 3.05 16.48
N GLU A 199 7.42 3.96 16.62
CA GLU A 199 8.85 3.70 16.36
C GLU A 199 9.41 2.53 17.18
N LYS A 200 8.95 2.34 18.43
CA LYS A 200 9.32 1.20 19.25
C LYS A 200 8.81 -0.11 18.62
N TYR A 201 7.57 -0.14 18.16
CA TYR A 201 6.98 -1.33 17.52
C TYR A 201 7.62 -1.64 16.16
N VAL A 202 8.16 -0.63 15.46
CA VAL A 202 9.01 -0.87 14.26
C VAL A 202 10.29 -1.61 14.66
N ARG A 203 10.98 -1.16 15.71
CA ARG A 203 12.19 -1.87 16.20
C ARG A 203 11.91 -3.29 16.68
N GLU A 204 10.68 -3.56 17.12
CA GLU A 204 10.23 -4.89 17.52
C GLU A 204 9.77 -5.76 16.33
N GLY A 205 9.73 -5.21 15.13
CA GLY A 205 9.27 -5.90 13.91
C GLY A 205 7.77 -6.17 13.85
N LYS A 206 6.99 -5.50 14.71
CA LYS A 206 5.51 -5.63 14.74
C LYS A 206 4.82 -4.67 13.77
N ILE A 207 5.49 -3.57 13.42
CA ILE A 207 5.10 -2.61 12.39
C ILE A 207 6.30 -2.47 11.45
N HIS A 208 6.08 -2.42 10.14
CA HIS A 208 7.15 -2.29 9.16
C HIS A 208 7.42 -0.85 8.77
N SER A 209 6.38 -0.03 8.61
CA SER A 209 6.48 1.35 8.15
C SER A 209 5.56 2.27 8.95
N LEU A 210 5.92 3.55 9.03
CA LEU A 210 5.16 4.57 9.73
C LEU A 210 4.73 5.67 8.78
N GLY A 211 3.56 6.25 9.03
CA GLY A 211 3.06 7.38 8.26
C GLY A 211 2.12 8.27 9.05
N LEU A 212 1.59 9.25 8.35
CA LEU A 212 0.70 10.28 8.88
C LEU A 212 -0.54 10.39 7.99
N SER A 213 -1.64 10.90 8.52
CA SER A 213 -2.84 11.21 7.73
C SER A 213 -3.42 12.55 8.16
N ASN A 214 -3.77 13.39 7.19
CA ASN A 214 -4.24 14.76 7.41
C ASN A 214 -3.18 15.70 8.00
N TRP A 215 -1.92 15.54 7.60
CA TRP A 215 -0.82 16.46 7.86
C TRP A 215 -0.51 17.31 6.62
N TYR A 216 -0.41 18.61 6.82
CA TYR A 216 -0.13 19.60 5.80
C TYR A 216 1.24 20.28 6.04
N VAL A 217 1.56 21.31 5.32
CA VAL A 217 2.89 21.94 5.35
C VAL A 217 3.27 22.42 6.76
N GLU A 218 2.34 23.07 7.46
CA GLU A 218 2.62 23.63 8.79
C GLU A 218 2.87 22.52 9.82
N GLU A 219 1.93 21.55 9.91
CA GLU A 219 2.01 20.43 10.83
C GLU A 219 3.28 19.58 10.57
N LEU A 220 3.60 19.30 9.30
CA LEU A 220 4.80 18.54 8.93
C LEU A 220 6.08 19.28 9.30
N THR A 221 6.11 20.61 9.11
CA THR A 221 7.28 21.42 9.44
C THR A 221 7.58 21.41 10.94
N GLU A 222 6.54 21.41 11.76
CA GLU A 222 6.66 21.34 13.22
C GLU A 222 6.96 19.93 13.72
N PHE A 223 6.37 18.91 13.11
CA PHE A 223 6.43 17.52 13.57
C PHE A 223 7.74 16.80 13.22
N LEU A 224 8.21 16.93 11.96
CA LEU A 224 9.35 16.15 11.47
C LEU A 224 10.64 16.32 12.28
N PRO A 225 10.99 17.50 12.82
CA PRO A 225 12.18 17.64 13.68
C PRO A 225 12.09 16.93 15.03
N GLN A 226 10.91 16.46 15.44
CA GLN A 226 10.65 15.87 16.75
C GLN A 226 10.63 14.34 16.74
N VAL A 227 10.77 13.70 15.59
CA VAL A 227 10.70 12.23 15.41
C VAL A 227 12.05 11.67 14.96
N ASN A 228 12.30 10.38 15.24
CA ASN A 228 13.56 9.72 14.88
C ASN A 228 13.46 8.96 13.56
N VAL A 229 12.27 8.47 13.21
CA VAL A 229 11.98 7.77 11.95
C VAL A 229 11.15 8.69 11.08
N ILE A 230 11.67 9.07 9.92
CA ILE A 230 10.93 9.88 8.95
C ILE A 230 9.69 9.10 8.48
N PRO A 231 8.48 9.70 8.46
CA PRO A 231 7.30 9.05 7.91
C PRO A 231 7.54 8.59 6.47
N THR A 232 7.04 7.41 6.12
CA THR A 232 7.18 6.87 4.77
C THR A 232 6.08 7.36 3.84
N LEU A 233 4.95 7.77 4.43
CA LEU A 233 3.74 8.12 3.71
C LEU A 233 2.96 9.21 4.46
N VAL A 234 2.35 10.12 3.70
CA VAL A 234 1.31 11.03 4.17
C VAL A 234 0.04 10.79 3.36
N GLN A 235 -1.06 10.51 4.05
CA GLN A 235 -2.36 10.25 3.46
C GLN A 235 -3.28 11.46 3.64
N ASN A 236 -3.60 12.17 2.57
CA ASN A 236 -4.45 13.35 2.57
C ASN A 236 -5.61 13.23 1.59
N GLU A 237 -6.61 14.12 1.68
CA GLU A 237 -7.64 14.26 0.65
C GLU A 237 -7.00 14.81 -0.62
N VAL A 238 -7.13 14.08 -1.74
CA VAL A 238 -6.74 14.58 -3.07
C VAL A 238 -7.70 14.03 -4.11
N HIS A 239 -8.19 14.90 -4.98
CA HIS A 239 -9.02 14.58 -6.15
C HIS A 239 -8.99 15.77 -7.13
N PRO A 240 -9.50 15.65 -8.37
CA PRO A 240 -9.42 16.74 -9.37
C PRO A 240 -9.95 18.11 -8.95
N PHE A 241 -10.86 18.21 -7.98
CA PHE A 241 -11.35 19.49 -7.48
C PHE A 241 -10.61 20.03 -6.24
N TYR A 242 -9.76 19.17 -5.64
CA TYR A 242 -8.88 19.50 -4.51
C TYR A 242 -7.52 18.82 -4.68
N GLN A 243 -6.60 19.50 -5.33
CA GLN A 243 -5.39 18.88 -5.87
C GLN A 243 -4.17 18.99 -4.98
N GLU A 244 -4.23 19.81 -3.93
CA GLU A 244 -3.12 20.02 -2.98
C GLU A 244 -1.81 20.38 -3.70
N GLN A 245 -1.88 21.34 -4.66
CA GLN A 245 -0.79 21.64 -5.60
C GLN A 245 0.50 22.10 -4.93
N ASP A 246 0.45 22.64 -3.71
CA ASP A 246 1.62 23.06 -2.92
C ASP A 246 2.04 21.96 -1.90
N VAL A 247 1.05 21.23 -1.34
CA VAL A 247 1.28 20.25 -0.27
C VAL A 247 1.88 18.95 -0.82
N VAL A 248 1.35 18.45 -1.93
CA VAL A 248 1.84 17.20 -2.55
C VAL A 248 3.33 17.30 -2.92
N PRO A 249 3.81 18.33 -3.67
CA PRO A 249 5.24 18.46 -3.95
C PRO A 249 6.09 18.64 -2.68
N PHE A 250 5.61 19.41 -1.69
CA PHE A 250 6.30 19.59 -0.42
C PHE A 250 6.58 18.26 0.32
N ILE A 251 5.61 17.35 0.30
CA ILE A 251 5.74 16.00 0.90
C ILE A 251 6.72 15.15 0.08
N GLN A 252 6.55 15.14 -1.24
CA GLN A 252 7.37 14.33 -2.16
C GLN A 252 8.85 14.77 -2.15
N GLU A 253 9.16 16.06 -2.05
CA GLU A 253 10.52 16.59 -1.93
C GLU A 253 11.28 16.08 -0.69
N LYS A 254 10.55 15.63 0.35
CA LYS A 254 11.13 15.02 1.56
C LYS A 254 11.35 13.49 1.42
N GLY A 255 11.10 12.91 0.25
CA GLY A 255 11.17 11.47 0.02
C GLY A 255 10.03 10.70 0.71
N ILE A 256 8.90 11.37 0.96
CA ILE A 256 7.70 10.80 1.57
C ILE A 256 6.67 10.57 0.47
N VAL A 257 6.05 9.39 0.45
CA VAL A 257 5.02 9.04 -0.52
C VAL A 257 3.69 9.72 -0.13
N VAL A 258 2.96 10.21 -1.12
CA VAL A 258 1.59 10.70 -0.93
C VAL A 258 0.60 9.62 -1.28
N GLN A 259 -0.43 9.43 -0.44
CA GLN A 259 -1.58 8.58 -0.70
C GLN A 259 -2.85 9.43 -0.59
N CYS A 260 -3.79 9.26 -1.52
CA CYS A 260 -5.06 10.00 -1.44
C CYS A 260 -6.19 9.13 -0.86
N TRP A 261 -6.90 9.70 0.12
CA TRP A 261 -8.25 9.28 0.45
C TRP A 261 -9.25 10.14 -0.32
N TYR A 262 -10.43 9.61 -0.61
CA TYR A 262 -11.44 10.21 -1.48
C TYR A 262 -10.94 10.57 -2.89
N PRO A 263 -10.18 9.71 -3.58
CA PRO A 263 -9.74 10.01 -4.95
C PRO A 263 -10.90 10.33 -5.90
N LEU A 264 -12.10 9.82 -5.61
CA LEU A 264 -13.33 10.04 -6.37
C LEU A 264 -14.25 11.09 -5.75
N GLY A 265 -13.72 12.02 -4.94
CA GLY A 265 -14.44 13.14 -4.36
C GLY A 265 -15.25 12.83 -3.10
N GLY A 266 -15.35 11.57 -2.68
CA GLY A 266 -16.02 11.20 -1.45
C GLY A 266 -17.55 11.28 -1.46
N ARG A 267 -18.16 11.16 -0.27
CA ARG A 267 -19.61 11.06 -0.13
C ARG A 267 -20.32 12.33 -0.55
N GLY A 268 -21.27 12.18 -1.47
CA GLY A 268 -22.11 13.29 -1.97
C GLY A 268 -21.49 14.05 -3.16
N TYR A 269 -20.20 13.87 -3.44
CA TYR A 269 -19.50 14.61 -4.49
C TYR A 269 -19.02 13.71 -5.66
N THR A 270 -19.00 12.40 -5.49
CA THR A 270 -18.55 11.46 -6.51
C THR A 270 -19.29 11.62 -7.84
N ALA A 271 -20.61 11.80 -7.82
CA ALA A 271 -21.40 11.94 -9.04
C ALA A 271 -21.04 13.21 -9.82
N ASP A 272 -20.75 14.31 -9.14
CA ASP A 272 -20.35 15.58 -9.75
C ASP A 272 -18.96 15.44 -10.41
N LEU A 273 -18.05 14.80 -9.71
CA LEU A 273 -16.69 14.57 -10.22
C LEU A 273 -16.69 13.62 -11.43
N LEU A 274 -17.36 12.47 -11.35
CA LEU A 274 -17.44 11.50 -12.44
C LEU A 274 -18.23 12.03 -13.64
N GLY A 275 -19.17 12.95 -13.42
CA GLY A 275 -19.97 13.62 -14.46
C GLY A 275 -19.28 14.82 -15.12
N ASN A 276 -18.05 15.16 -14.73
CA ASN A 276 -17.32 16.29 -15.31
C ASN A 276 -17.02 16.07 -16.80
N GLU A 277 -17.35 17.06 -17.64
CA GLU A 277 -17.24 16.96 -19.10
C GLU A 277 -15.80 16.74 -19.58
N THR A 278 -14.80 17.38 -18.96
CA THR A 278 -13.39 17.20 -19.30
C THR A 278 -12.94 15.76 -19.02
N ILE A 279 -13.23 15.26 -17.83
CA ILE A 279 -12.89 13.87 -17.42
C ILE A 279 -13.61 12.87 -18.34
N GLY A 280 -14.91 13.08 -18.61
CA GLY A 280 -15.69 12.22 -19.50
C GLY A 280 -15.20 12.21 -20.95
N SER A 281 -14.67 13.33 -21.45
CA SER A 281 -14.08 13.42 -22.79
C SER A 281 -12.77 12.63 -22.87
N ILE A 282 -11.91 12.73 -21.86
CA ILE A 282 -10.67 11.98 -21.75
C ILE A 282 -10.97 10.47 -21.63
N ALA A 283 -11.91 10.09 -20.76
CA ALA A 283 -12.35 8.71 -20.59
C ALA A 283 -12.82 8.08 -21.92
N LYS A 284 -13.58 8.82 -22.70
CA LYS A 284 -14.03 8.38 -24.02
C LYS A 284 -12.88 8.22 -25.02
N ALA A 285 -11.88 9.10 -24.98
CA ALA A 285 -10.73 9.03 -25.89
C ALA A 285 -9.87 7.78 -25.62
N HIS A 286 -9.75 7.38 -24.35
CA HIS A 286 -9.01 6.19 -23.94
C HIS A 286 -9.85 4.91 -23.86
N GLU A 287 -11.16 4.97 -24.13
CA GLU A 287 -12.11 3.84 -24.01
C GLU A 287 -12.15 3.24 -22.59
N VAL A 288 -12.03 4.10 -21.58
CA VAL A 288 -12.06 3.75 -20.15
C VAL A 288 -13.16 4.53 -19.41
N SER A 289 -13.36 4.26 -18.11
CA SER A 289 -14.31 5.04 -17.29
C SER A 289 -13.69 6.34 -16.74
N SER A 290 -14.56 7.28 -16.34
CA SER A 290 -14.14 8.48 -15.61
C SER A 290 -13.39 8.15 -14.33
N THR A 291 -13.78 7.07 -13.65
CA THR A 291 -13.08 6.54 -12.46
C THR A 291 -11.64 6.19 -12.78
N GLN A 292 -11.42 5.41 -13.83
CA GLN A 292 -10.08 5.00 -14.25
C GLN A 292 -9.20 6.21 -14.64
N VAL A 293 -9.78 7.21 -15.31
CA VAL A 293 -9.05 8.46 -15.66
C VAL A 293 -8.56 9.17 -14.38
N ILE A 294 -9.42 9.33 -13.38
CA ILE A 294 -9.08 10.03 -12.13
C ILE A 294 -7.99 9.26 -11.37
N LEU A 295 -8.17 7.96 -11.20
CA LEU A 295 -7.20 7.13 -10.49
C LEU A 295 -5.84 7.08 -11.22
N ARG A 296 -5.85 7.01 -12.56
CA ARG A 296 -4.63 7.06 -13.37
C ARG A 296 -3.93 8.42 -13.28
N TRP A 297 -4.69 9.51 -13.25
CA TRP A 297 -4.17 10.86 -13.07
C TRP A 297 -3.43 11.00 -11.73
N ASP A 298 -3.99 10.51 -10.63
CA ASP A 298 -3.29 10.51 -9.34
C ASP A 298 -2.01 9.68 -9.38
N LEU A 299 -2.06 8.46 -9.95
CA LEU A 299 -0.87 7.61 -10.10
C LEU A 299 0.24 8.31 -10.91
N GLN A 300 -0.09 9.02 -11.99
CA GLN A 300 0.90 9.75 -12.80
C GLN A 300 1.48 10.97 -12.08
N ARG A 301 0.81 11.46 -11.02
CA ARG A 301 1.35 12.48 -10.10
C ARG A 301 2.21 11.87 -8.98
N GLY A 302 2.42 10.56 -8.95
CA GLY A 302 3.10 9.88 -7.87
C GLY A 302 2.27 9.80 -6.59
N ILE A 303 0.95 9.71 -6.71
CA ILE A 303 0.01 9.61 -5.59
C ILE A 303 -0.61 8.21 -5.59
N VAL A 304 -0.48 7.49 -4.48
CA VAL A 304 -1.10 6.17 -4.26
C VAL A 304 -2.60 6.32 -4.08
N VAL A 305 -3.39 5.48 -4.71
CA VAL A 305 -4.86 5.55 -4.69
C VAL A 305 -5.49 4.40 -3.93
N ILE A 306 -6.49 4.71 -3.09
CA ILE A 306 -7.26 3.73 -2.30
C ILE A 306 -8.77 3.96 -2.42
N PRO A 307 -9.36 3.86 -3.62
CA PRO A 307 -10.79 4.01 -3.78
C PRO A 307 -11.55 2.96 -2.94
N GLY A 308 -12.56 3.39 -2.20
CA GLY A 308 -13.47 2.50 -1.47
C GLY A 308 -14.56 1.96 -2.39
N SER A 309 -14.89 0.68 -2.27
CA SER A 309 -16.04 0.08 -2.95
C SER A 309 -16.52 -1.18 -2.22
N SER A 310 -17.84 -1.39 -2.24
CA SER A 310 -18.51 -2.63 -1.86
C SER A 310 -18.94 -3.48 -3.06
N ASN A 311 -18.67 -3.01 -4.28
CA ASN A 311 -19.04 -3.69 -5.52
C ASN A 311 -17.80 -4.35 -6.13
N ALA A 312 -17.83 -5.67 -6.28
CA ALA A 312 -16.72 -6.46 -6.82
C ALA A 312 -16.32 -6.05 -8.25
N ASP A 313 -17.28 -5.66 -9.10
CA ASP A 313 -16.99 -5.18 -10.45
C ASP A 313 -16.24 -3.85 -10.43
N HIS A 314 -16.60 -2.93 -9.53
CA HIS A 314 -15.88 -1.67 -9.36
C HIS A 314 -14.47 -1.92 -8.78
N ILE A 315 -14.32 -2.86 -7.83
CA ILE A 315 -12.99 -3.21 -7.28
C ILE A 315 -12.10 -3.73 -8.41
N ARG A 316 -12.60 -4.63 -9.25
CA ARG A 316 -11.86 -5.14 -10.41
C ARG A 316 -11.51 -4.04 -11.42
N GLU A 317 -12.47 -3.16 -11.76
CA GLU A 317 -12.27 -2.04 -12.68
C GLU A 317 -11.21 -1.06 -12.14
N ASN A 318 -11.26 -0.74 -10.85
CA ASN A 318 -10.28 0.14 -10.20
C ASN A 318 -8.84 -0.41 -10.25
N LEU A 319 -8.64 -1.73 -10.36
CA LEU A 319 -7.32 -2.35 -10.53
C LEU A 319 -6.79 -2.27 -11.98
N ASP A 320 -7.63 -2.00 -12.96
CA ASP A 320 -7.27 -1.94 -14.38
C ASP A 320 -6.90 -0.51 -14.81
N LEU A 321 -5.78 -0.02 -14.30
CA LEU A 321 -5.29 1.35 -14.51
C LEU A 321 -4.01 1.43 -15.36
N PHE A 322 -3.45 0.30 -15.77
CA PHE A 322 -2.10 0.25 -16.34
C PHE A 322 -2.07 -0.01 -17.84
N GLY A 323 -3.25 -0.16 -18.46
CA GLY A 323 -3.41 -0.37 -19.89
C GLY A 323 -3.38 0.90 -20.74
N PHE A 324 -3.38 2.08 -20.14
CA PHE A 324 -3.37 3.37 -20.81
C PHE A 324 -2.54 4.39 -20.03
N GLU A 325 -2.21 5.51 -20.66
CA GLU A 325 -1.47 6.61 -20.05
C GLU A 325 -2.10 7.94 -20.51
N LEU A 326 -2.28 8.86 -19.56
CA LEU A 326 -2.74 10.22 -19.84
C LEU A 326 -1.59 11.03 -20.42
N THR A 327 -1.86 11.76 -21.48
CA THR A 327 -0.91 12.71 -22.09
C THR A 327 -0.69 13.93 -21.19
N ASP A 328 0.41 14.65 -21.40
CA ASP A 328 0.69 15.90 -20.67
C ASP A 328 -0.45 16.94 -20.83
N ASP A 329 -1.08 17.00 -22.02
CA ASP A 329 -2.22 17.90 -22.27
C ASP A 329 -3.47 17.49 -21.46
N GLU A 330 -3.74 16.19 -21.31
CA GLU A 330 -4.85 15.67 -20.51
C GLU A 330 -4.58 15.86 -19.00
N MET A 331 -3.35 15.61 -18.55
CA MET A 331 -2.92 15.92 -17.19
C MET A 331 -3.12 17.41 -16.88
N GLU A 332 -2.76 18.29 -17.79
CA GLU A 332 -2.97 19.74 -17.63
C GLU A 332 -4.46 20.12 -17.65
N GLN A 333 -5.29 19.50 -18.49
CA GLN A 333 -6.73 19.75 -18.49
C GLN A 333 -7.36 19.37 -17.14
N ILE A 334 -6.94 18.24 -16.54
CA ILE A 334 -7.42 17.83 -15.22
C ILE A 334 -6.87 18.77 -14.15
N ARG A 335 -5.61 19.23 -14.28
CA ARG A 335 -5.01 20.20 -13.35
C ARG A 335 -5.81 21.50 -13.28
N GLN A 336 -6.41 21.95 -14.40
CA GLN A 336 -7.25 23.16 -14.45
C GLN A 336 -8.61 22.99 -13.77
N LEU A 337 -9.00 21.78 -13.35
CA LEU A 337 -10.25 21.54 -12.64
C LEU A 337 -10.15 21.85 -11.14
N ASP A 338 -8.95 22.18 -10.65
CA ASP A 338 -8.74 22.51 -9.24
C ASP A 338 -9.62 23.69 -8.79
N ARG A 339 -10.37 23.46 -7.75
CA ARG A 339 -11.26 24.47 -7.14
C ARG A 339 -10.83 24.84 -5.73
N ASN A 340 -9.78 24.17 -5.22
CA ASN A 340 -9.42 24.17 -3.80
C ASN A 340 -10.64 23.82 -2.90
N GLU A 341 -11.44 22.87 -3.35
CA GLU A 341 -12.71 22.46 -2.75
C GLU A 341 -12.54 21.16 -1.98
N LYS A 342 -12.21 21.30 -0.70
CA LYS A 342 -12.10 20.17 0.23
C LYS A 342 -13.50 19.65 0.57
N HIS A 343 -13.72 18.35 0.50
CA HIS A 343 -15.03 17.73 0.69
C HIS A 343 -15.23 17.17 2.10
N ASP A 344 -14.17 17.02 2.87
CA ASP A 344 -14.29 16.68 4.28
C ASP A 344 -13.81 17.83 5.17
N TRP A 345 -14.31 17.87 6.39
CA TRP A 345 -14.07 18.97 7.34
C TRP A 345 -12.85 18.74 8.25
N TYR A 346 -12.09 17.68 8.05
CA TYR A 346 -10.87 17.38 8.80
C TYR A 346 -9.68 18.25 8.41
#